data_08b0a6d24dcf728a993496084f3c9f5b
#
_entry.id   08b0a6d24dcf728a993496084f3c9f5b
#
_cell.length_a   1.000
_cell.length_b   1.000
_cell.length_c   1.000
_cell.angle_alpha   90.00
_cell.angle_beta   90.00
_cell.angle_gamma   90.00
#
_symmetry.space_group_name_H-M   'P 1'
#
loop_
_entity.id
_entity.type
_entity.pdbx_description
1 polymer ?
#
loop_
_entity_poly.entity_id
_entity_poly.type
_entity_poly.pdbx_seq_one_letter_code
_entity_poly.pdbx_strand_id
1 'polypeptide(L)'
;MIDPGKLRERVTVQVASGSTNTLGETVMAWSDSTSVWASVEGVSAREALALGQQETVVTHRVRMRYLPGLTSQHRFSWRSRTLEIVSLLEHGNRSEHEAICEEQS
;
A
#
# COMPACT_ATOMS: atom_id res chain seq x y z
N MET A 1 -6.97 -14.02 -11.90
CA MET A 1 -7.75 -14.00 -10.65
C MET A 1 -6.86 -14.40 -9.48
N ILE A 2 -6.94 -13.68 -8.38
CA ILE A 2 -6.10 -13.95 -7.22
C ILE A 2 -6.63 -15.16 -6.45
N ASP A 3 -5.74 -16.05 -6.01
CA ASP A 3 -6.12 -17.22 -5.22
C ASP A 3 -6.45 -16.78 -3.79
N PRO A 4 -7.70 -16.98 -3.31
CA PRO A 4 -8.06 -16.58 -1.96
C PRO A 4 -7.20 -17.24 -0.87
N GLY A 5 -6.68 -18.43 -1.12
CA GLY A 5 -5.81 -19.12 -0.17
C GLY A 5 -4.48 -18.43 0.07
N LYS A 6 -4.08 -17.51 -0.80
CA LYS A 6 -2.85 -16.73 -0.66
C LYS A 6 -3.07 -15.40 0.05
N LEU A 7 -4.32 -15.00 0.25
CA LEU A 7 -4.66 -13.75 0.94
C LEU A 7 -4.77 -14.03 2.44
N ARG A 8 -3.64 -14.16 3.10
CA ARG A 8 -3.55 -14.59 4.51
C ARG A 8 -3.26 -13.47 5.48
N GLU A 9 -2.86 -12.30 4.98
CA GLU A 9 -2.48 -11.19 5.84
C GLU A 9 -3.61 -10.15 5.90
N ARG A 10 -3.87 -9.66 7.10
CA ARG A 10 -4.84 -8.58 7.31
C ARG A 10 -4.10 -7.26 7.23
N VAL A 11 -4.51 -6.43 6.29
CA VAL A 11 -3.88 -5.14 6.03
C VAL A 11 -4.94 -4.06 6.18
N THR A 12 -4.62 -3.01 6.94
CA THR A 12 -5.50 -1.86 7.10
C THR A 12 -5.08 -0.78 6.12
N VAL A 13 -6.04 -0.33 5.30
CA VAL A 13 -5.83 0.77 4.36
C VAL A 13 -6.08 2.07 5.11
N GLN A 14 -5.11 2.98 5.04
CA GLN A 14 -5.20 4.29 5.69
C GLN A 14 -5.26 5.39 4.65
N VAL A 15 -6.04 6.42 4.96
CA VAL A 15 -6.21 7.60 4.11
C VAL A 15 -5.72 8.82 4.86
N ALA A 16 -5.03 9.70 4.13
CA ALA A 16 -4.58 10.97 4.68
C ALA A 16 -5.66 12.02 4.54
N SER A 17 -5.87 12.81 5.59
CA SER A 17 -6.73 13.99 5.54
C SER A 17 -5.95 15.19 6.06
N GLY A 18 -6.10 16.33 5.35
CA GLY A 18 -5.48 17.57 5.76
C GLY A 18 -6.46 18.41 6.58
N SER A 19 -5.97 19.04 7.63
CA SER A 19 -6.72 20.02 8.39
C SER A 19 -5.82 21.21 8.71
N THR A 20 -6.43 22.39 8.92
CA THR A 20 -5.69 23.58 9.28
C THR A 20 -5.72 23.73 10.79
N ASN A 21 -4.55 23.84 11.41
CA ASN A 21 -4.47 24.04 12.85
C ASN A 21 -4.69 25.53 13.20
N THR A 22 -4.61 25.86 14.49
CA THR A 22 -4.84 27.23 14.97
C THR A 22 -3.79 28.22 14.49
N LEU A 23 -2.65 27.76 14.02
CA LEU A 23 -1.58 28.59 13.47
C LEU A 23 -1.67 28.77 11.96
N GLY A 24 -2.70 28.20 11.32
CA GLY A 24 -2.88 28.27 9.87
C GLY A 24 -2.05 27.24 9.09
N GLU A 25 -1.37 26.35 9.76
CA GLU A 25 -0.59 25.30 9.12
C GLU A 25 -1.46 24.10 8.74
N THR A 26 -1.19 23.51 7.58
CA THR A 26 -1.87 22.29 7.17
C THR A 26 -1.22 21.11 7.89
N VAL A 27 -2.03 20.37 8.62
CA VAL A 27 -1.61 19.17 9.34
C VAL A 27 -2.23 17.96 8.68
N MET A 28 -1.38 17.00 8.26
CA MET A 28 -1.85 15.75 7.67
C MET A 28 -2.02 14.72 8.77
N ALA A 29 -3.18 14.08 8.79
CA ALA A 29 -3.48 12.99 9.71
C ALA A 29 -3.90 11.77 8.92
N TRP A 30 -3.46 10.59 9.37
CA TRP A 30 -3.83 9.32 8.77
C TRP A 30 -4.93 8.69 9.61
N SER A 31 -5.93 8.15 8.93
CA SER A 31 -7.01 7.43 9.59
C SER A 31 -7.28 6.11 8.86
N ASP A 32 -7.79 5.13 9.60
CA ASP A 32 -8.13 3.85 9.04
C ASP A 32 -9.39 3.99 8.16
N SER A 33 -9.28 3.51 6.93
CA SER A 33 -10.39 3.52 6.00
C SER A 33 -11.11 2.17 5.99
N THR A 34 -10.35 1.11 5.69
CA THR A 34 -10.90 -0.25 5.64
C THR A 34 -9.78 -1.24 5.87
N SER A 35 -10.14 -2.48 6.15
CA SER A 35 -9.18 -3.57 6.26
C SER A 35 -9.50 -4.63 5.21
N VAL A 36 -8.46 -5.17 4.62
CA VAL A 36 -8.59 -6.17 3.54
C VAL A 36 -7.65 -7.33 3.80
N TRP A 37 -7.98 -8.47 3.21
CA TRP A 37 -7.08 -9.61 3.18
C TRP A 37 -6.14 -9.45 2.00
N ALA A 38 -4.87 -9.68 2.22
CA ALA A 38 -3.84 -9.47 1.21
C ALA A 38 -2.73 -10.50 1.33
N SER A 39 -1.93 -10.60 0.29
CA SER A 39 -0.65 -11.30 0.30
C SER A 39 0.43 -10.24 0.42
N VAL A 40 1.31 -10.37 1.42
CA VAL A 40 2.40 -9.42 1.63
C VAL A 40 3.71 -10.17 1.48
N GLU A 41 4.54 -9.72 0.56
CA GLU A 41 5.82 -10.36 0.25
C GLU A 41 6.95 -9.34 0.36
N GLY A 42 8.10 -9.79 0.89
CA GLY A 42 9.31 -8.99 0.86
C GLY A 42 9.89 -8.95 -0.55
N VAL A 43 10.45 -7.80 -0.93
CA VAL A 43 11.05 -7.61 -2.25
C VAL A 43 12.54 -7.40 -2.08
N SER A 44 13.34 -8.19 -2.80
CA SER A 44 14.79 -8.03 -2.80
C SER A 44 15.21 -6.80 -3.61
N ALA A 45 16.44 -6.32 -3.38
CA ALA A 45 16.98 -5.20 -4.16
C ALA A 45 16.99 -5.50 -5.67
N ARG A 46 17.27 -6.74 -6.04
CA ARG A 46 17.26 -7.16 -7.43
C ARG A 46 15.87 -7.07 -8.06
N GLU A 47 14.85 -7.53 -7.32
CA GLU A 47 13.47 -7.45 -7.78
C GLU A 47 13.01 -5.99 -7.87
N ALA A 48 13.45 -5.13 -6.94
CA ALA A 48 13.13 -3.71 -6.97
C ALA A 48 13.65 -3.07 -8.25
N LEU A 49 14.86 -3.39 -8.68
CA LEU A 49 15.41 -2.89 -9.94
C LEU A 49 14.61 -3.40 -11.14
N ALA A 50 14.19 -4.66 -11.11
CA ALA A 50 13.38 -5.23 -12.18
C ALA A 50 12.01 -4.55 -12.29
N LEU A 51 11.51 -3.97 -11.18
CA LEU A 51 10.27 -3.20 -11.15
C LEU A 51 10.49 -1.73 -11.54
N GLY A 52 11.70 -1.35 -11.90
CA GLY A 52 12.01 0.00 -12.32
C GLY A 52 12.24 1.01 -11.19
N GLN A 53 12.38 0.53 -9.95
CA GLN A 53 12.54 1.38 -8.77
C GLN A 53 14.02 1.55 -8.46
N GLN A 54 14.68 2.48 -9.14
CA GLN A 54 16.13 2.69 -8.98
C GLN A 54 16.49 3.58 -7.81
N GLU A 55 15.65 4.55 -7.48
CA GLU A 55 15.96 5.56 -6.45
C GLU A 55 15.16 5.34 -5.17
N THR A 56 14.03 4.67 -5.26
CA THR A 56 13.15 4.42 -4.12
C THR A 56 13.44 3.04 -3.55
N VAL A 57 13.54 2.96 -2.23
CA VAL A 57 13.73 1.67 -1.55
C VAL A 57 12.39 0.95 -1.51
N VAL A 58 12.23 -0.07 -2.33
CA VAL A 58 11.03 -0.91 -2.33
C VAL A 58 11.31 -2.09 -1.41
N THR A 59 10.44 -2.30 -0.43
CA THR A 59 10.62 -3.35 0.58
C THR A 59 9.57 -4.46 0.49
N HIS A 60 8.36 -4.13 0.05
CA HIS A 60 7.25 -5.07 0.06
C HIS A 60 6.38 -4.97 -1.18
N ARG A 61 5.76 -6.09 -1.52
CA ARG A 61 4.72 -6.16 -2.54
C ARG A 61 3.44 -6.66 -1.86
N VAL A 62 2.36 -5.90 -1.99
CA VAL A 62 1.06 -6.24 -1.44
C VAL A 62 0.12 -6.56 -2.59
N ARG A 63 -0.41 -7.77 -2.61
CA ARG A 63 -1.41 -8.19 -3.61
C ARG A 63 -2.72 -8.44 -2.91
N MET A 64 -3.80 -7.89 -3.48
CA MET A 64 -5.13 -7.94 -2.88
C MET A 64 -6.19 -7.90 -3.96
N ARG A 65 -7.41 -8.21 -3.59
CA ARG A 65 -8.53 -8.05 -4.50
C ARG A 65 -8.72 -6.58 -4.83
N TYR A 66 -9.24 -6.31 -6.01
CA TYR A 66 -9.49 -4.93 -6.42
C TYR A 66 -10.31 -4.19 -5.36
N LEU A 67 -9.82 -3.04 -4.94
CA LEU A 67 -10.49 -2.17 -3.98
C LEU A 67 -10.83 -0.85 -4.67
N PRO A 68 -12.11 -0.57 -4.94
CA PRO A 68 -12.49 0.69 -5.57
C PRO A 68 -12.04 1.88 -4.73
N GLY A 69 -11.51 2.90 -5.38
CA GLY A 69 -11.06 4.10 -4.71
C GLY A 69 -9.64 4.07 -4.18
N LEU A 70 -8.96 2.92 -4.25
CA LEU A 70 -7.57 2.82 -3.80
C LEU A 70 -6.66 3.56 -4.78
N THR A 71 -5.80 4.42 -4.24
CA THR A 71 -4.82 5.18 -5.02
C THR A 71 -3.46 5.12 -4.34
N SER A 72 -2.43 5.64 -5.01
CA SER A 72 -1.10 5.72 -4.44
C SER A 72 -0.99 6.74 -3.29
N GLN A 73 -2.05 7.50 -3.04
CA GLN A 73 -2.11 8.43 -1.90
C GLN A 73 -2.46 7.73 -0.58
N HIS A 74 -2.91 6.48 -0.65
CA HIS A 74 -3.17 5.67 0.53
C HIS A 74 -1.88 5.00 1.02
N ARG A 75 -1.93 4.47 2.22
CA ARG A 75 -0.86 3.63 2.75
C ARG A 75 -1.48 2.45 3.48
N PHE A 76 -0.66 1.46 3.81
CA PHE A 76 -1.10 0.28 4.52
C PHE A 76 -0.48 0.22 5.91
N SER A 77 -1.27 -0.23 6.88
CA SER A 77 -0.79 -0.61 8.19
C SER A 77 -0.86 -2.13 8.30
N TRP A 78 0.27 -2.76 8.61
CA TRP A 78 0.38 -4.20 8.64
C TRP A 78 1.36 -4.62 9.72
N ARG A 79 0.89 -5.41 10.69
CA ARG A 79 1.72 -5.90 11.80
C ARG A 79 2.51 -4.79 12.50
N SER A 80 1.85 -3.68 12.79
CA SER A 80 2.47 -2.48 13.40
C SER A 80 3.52 -1.82 12.51
N ARG A 81 3.53 -2.12 11.21
CA ARG A 81 4.41 -1.50 10.23
C ARG A 81 3.59 -0.63 9.29
N THR A 82 4.21 0.42 8.81
CA THR A 82 3.59 1.31 7.81
C THR A 82 4.23 1.05 6.46
N LEU A 83 3.41 0.75 5.47
CA LEU A 83 3.84 0.52 4.09
C LEU A 83 3.27 1.62 3.22
N GLU A 84 4.14 2.50 2.71
CA GLU A 84 3.72 3.53 1.77
C GLU A 84 3.69 2.98 0.35
N ILE A 85 2.64 3.32 -0.40
CA ILE A 85 2.49 2.86 -1.77
C ILE A 85 3.37 3.70 -2.68
N VAL A 86 4.34 3.07 -3.32
CA VAL A 86 5.21 3.69 -4.31
C VAL A 86 4.55 3.63 -5.68
N SER A 87 3.95 2.48 -6.00
CA SER A 87 3.34 2.23 -7.29
C SER A 87 2.14 1.32 -7.10
N LEU A 88 1.05 1.60 -7.80
CA LEU A 88 -0.17 0.81 -7.69
C LEU A 88 -0.57 0.31 -9.07
N LEU A 89 -0.71 -0.98 -9.22
CA LEU A 89 -1.06 -1.64 -10.47
C LEU A 89 -2.40 -2.35 -10.35
N GLU A 90 -3.16 -2.36 -11.44
CA GLU A 90 -4.40 -3.11 -11.53
C GLU A 90 -4.19 -4.27 -12.50
N HIS A 91 -4.59 -5.45 -12.09
CA HIS A 91 -4.47 -6.66 -12.89
C HIS A 91 -5.83 -7.33 -13.10
N GLY A 92 -5.87 -8.19 -14.11
CA GLY A 92 -7.03 -9.05 -14.32
C GLY A 92 -8.33 -8.30 -14.56
N ASN A 93 -8.29 -7.23 -15.35
CA ASN A 93 -9.48 -6.43 -15.67
C ASN A 93 -10.21 -5.94 -14.40
N ARG A 94 -9.44 -5.31 -13.52
CA ARG A 94 -9.91 -4.80 -12.23
C ARG A 94 -10.33 -5.89 -11.25
N SER A 95 -9.69 -7.07 -11.31
CA SER A 95 -9.95 -8.13 -10.36
C SER A 95 -9.00 -8.09 -9.16
N GLU A 96 -7.82 -7.46 -9.32
CA GLU A 96 -6.86 -7.37 -8.23
C GLU A 96 -6.01 -6.10 -8.32
N HIS A 97 -5.49 -5.67 -7.16
CA HIS A 97 -4.48 -4.63 -7.06
C HIS A 97 -3.14 -5.25 -6.65
N GLU A 98 -2.06 -4.70 -7.20
CA GLU A 98 -0.71 -4.99 -6.75
C GLU A 98 -0.06 -3.67 -6.36
N ALA A 99 0.27 -3.53 -5.09
CA ALA A 99 0.91 -2.32 -4.58
C ALA A 99 2.38 -2.61 -4.30
N ILE A 100 3.25 -1.80 -4.88
CA ILE A 100 4.68 -1.83 -4.61
C ILE A 100 4.93 -0.81 -3.52
N CYS A 101 5.43 -1.27 -2.38
CA CYS A 101 5.47 -0.47 -1.17
C CYS A 101 6.87 -0.30 -0.60
N GLU A 102 7.05 0.78 0.15
CA GLU A 102 8.23 1.06 0.94
C GLU A 102 7.84 1.06 2.42
N GLU A 103 8.53 0.27 3.24
CA GLU A 103 8.28 0.27 4.67
C GLU A 103 8.88 1.52 5.31
N GLN A 104 8.07 2.21 6.10
CA GLN A 104 8.51 3.37 6.86
C GLN A 104 8.98 2.93 8.25
N SER A 105 10.15 3.36 8.63
CA SER A 105 10.71 3.06 9.95
C SER A 105 10.33 4.09 11.00
#